data_c93e0ecb09a20acea742d32770430f07
#
_entry.id   c93e0ecb09a20acea742d32770430f07
#
_cell.length_a   1.000
_cell.length_b   1.000
_cell.length_c   1.000
_cell.angle_alpha   90.00
_cell.angle_beta   90.00
_cell.angle_gamma   90.00
#
_symmetry.space_group_name_H-M   'P 1'
#
loop_
_entity.id
_entity.type
_entity.pdbx_description
1 polymer ?
#
loop_
_entity_poly.entity_id
_entity_poly.type
_entity_poly.pdbx_seq_one_letter_code
_entity_poly.pdbx_strand_id
1 'polypeptide(L)'
;MEKNEPTQSKYDAALAKYNTQLDDAEIAAQAARIIAEKVPANNTPEVKKFLFNCIDLTTLNSTDSDESVMKFTQKVNKFDEEFPDLKNVAAICVYPNFAEVVKDTLEVEDVKIACVSAGFPSSQTFIEVKVAETAMALMEGADEIDIVISVGKFLAGDYEGMCEEIQELKATCKEHHMKVILETGALKTASNIKKASILSILSLIHI
;
A
#
# COMPACT_ATOMS: atom_id res chain seq x y z
N MET A 1 44.14 14.58 2.21
CA MET A 1 42.84 13.91 2.37
C MET A 1 41.82 14.85 1.70
N GLU A 2 41.54 14.63 0.44
CA GLU A 2 40.45 15.32 -0.25
C GLU A 2 39.14 14.90 0.38
N LYS A 3 38.40 15.87 0.91
CA LYS A 3 37.02 15.65 1.33
C LYS A 3 36.23 15.48 0.03
N ASN A 4 35.89 14.22 -0.32
CA ASN A 4 34.86 13.98 -1.31
C ASN A 4 33.60 14.68 -0.80
N GLU A 5 33.17 15.72 -1.53
CA GLU A 5 31.81 16.25 -1.35
C GLU A 5 30.84 15.10 -1.57
N PRO A 6 29.82 14.90 -0.71
CA PRO A 6 28.84 13.86 -0.92
C PRO A 6 28.18 14.14 -2.27
N THR A 7 28.34 13.21 -3.21
CA THR A 7 27.63 13.25 -4.49
C THR A 7 26.15 13.24 -4.19
N GLN A 8 25.45 14.31 -4.57
CA GLN A 8 24.01 14.42 -4.38
C GLN A 8 23.33 13.21 -5.04
N SER A 9 22.55 12.45 -4.27
CA SER A 9 21.87 11.27 -4.80
C SER A 9 20.86 11.67 -5.88
N LYS A 10 20.56 10.77 -6.82
CA LYS A 10 19.53 11.00 -7.84
C LYS A 10 18.17 11.34 -7.22
N TYR A 11 17.89 10.83 -6.04
CA TYR A 11 16.66 11.06 -5.29
C TYR A 11 16.62 12.44 -4.64
N ASP A 12 17.74 12.93 -4.10
CA ASP A 12 17.86 14.32 -3.61
C ASP A 12 17.66 15.33 -4.75
N ALA A 13 18.28 15.05 -5.89
CA ALA A 13 18.11 15.88 -7.10
C ALA A 13 16.65 15.86 -7.60
N ALA A 14 15.96 14.73 -7.49
CA ALA A 14 14.54 14.61 -7.83
C ALA A 14 13.66 15.38 -6.85
N LEU A 15 13.89 15.23 -5.54
CA LEU A 15 13.16 15.97 -4.50
C LEU A 15 13.32 17.49 -4.63
N ALA A 16 14.50 17.96 -5.05
CA ALA A 16 14.76 19.38 -5.24
C ALA A 16 13.87 20.05 -6.33
N LYS A 17 13.24 19.25 -7.21
CA LYS A 17 12.29 19.74 -8.22
C LYS A 17 10.90 20.10 -7.63
N TYR A 18 10.63 19.72 -6.37
CA TYR A 18 9.34 19.90 -5.74
C TYR A 18 9.46 20.74 -4.48
N ASN A 19 8.45 21.56 -4.20
CA ASN A 19 8.33 22.18 -2.88
C ASN A 19 7.96 21.12 -1.85
N THR A 20 8.94 20.65 -1.08
CA THR A 20 8.76 19.68 0.00
C THR A 20 8.85 20.33 1.40
N GLN A 21 9.00 21.65 1.49
CA GLN A 21 8.94 22.40 2.73
C GLN A 21 7.50 22.91 2.92
N LEU A 22 6.73 22.21 3.73
CA LEU A 22 5.31 22.49 3.95
C LEU A 22 5.06 22.88 5.40
N ASP A 23 4.16 23.81 5.61
CA ASP A 23 3.63 24.14 6.93
C ASP A 23 2.44 23.21 7.26
N ASP A 24 2.55 22.49 8.36
CA ASP A 24 1.53 21.49 8.75
C ASP A 24 0.18 22.13 9.06
N ALA A 25 0.16 23.35 9.64
CA ALA A 25 -1.08 24.07 9.96
C ALA A 25 -1.78 24.55 8.69
N GLU A 26 -1.00 25.04 7.71
CA GLU A 26 -1.54 25.43 6.40
C GLU A 26 -2.13 24.22 5.66
N ILE A 27 -1.43 23.08 5.63
CA ILE A 27 -1.93 21.87 5.00
C ILE A 27 -3.19 21.35 5.69
N ALA A 28 -3.23 21.35 7.02
CA ALA A 28 -4.45 21.00 7.78
C ALA A 28 -5.63 21.90 7.44
N ALA A 29 -5.41 23.22 7.33
CA ALA A 29 -6.45 24.18 6.95
C ALA A 29 -6.94 23.95 5.51
N GLN A 30 -6.04 23.63 4.57
CA GLN A 30 -6.40 23.28 3.19
C GLN A 30 -7.24 22.01 3.15
N ALA A 31 -6.84 20.95 3.88
CA ALA A 31 -7.60 19.71 3.99
C ALA A 31 -9.00 19.94 4.57
N ALA A 32 -9.11 20.70 5.65
CA ALA A 32 -10.40 21.06 6.27
C ALA A 32 -11.33 21.80 5.30
N ARG A 33 -10.79 22.73 4.50
CA ARG A 33 -11.56 23.43 3.46
C ARG A 33 -12.07 22.45 2.37
N ILE A 34 -11.21 21.57 1.86
CA ILE A 34 -11.61 20.58 0.85
C ILE A 34 -12.71 19.67 1.40
N ILE A 35 -12.58 19.21 2.65
CA ILE A 35 -13.60 18.41 3.32
C ILE A 35 -14.93 19.18 3.39
N ALA A 36 -14.92 20.41 3.87
CA ALA A 36 -16.12 21.22 4.01
C ALA A 36 -16.82 21.49 2.67
N GLU A 37 -16.06 21.71 1.60
CA GLU A 37 -16.58 22.00 0.26
C GLU A 37 -17.07 20.74 -0.49
N LYS A 38 -16.34 19.62 -0.37
CA LYS A 38 -16.54 18.45 -1.23
C LYS A 38 -17.38 17.35 -0.60
N VAL A 39 -17.25 17.13 0.73
CA VAL A 39 -17.95 16.01 1.38
C VAL A 39 -19.48 16.15 1.29
N PRO A 40 -20.12 17.31 1.52
CA PRO A 40 -21.56 17.41 1.40
C PRO A 40 -22.10 17.04 0.02
N ALA A 41 -21.41 17.43 -1.05
CA ALA A 41 -21.80 17.14 -2.43
C ALA A 41 -21.57 15.65 -2.81
N ASN A 42 -20.62 14.98 -2.15
CA ASN A 42 -20.26 13.58 -2.40
C ASN A 42 -20.94 12.60 -1.42
N ASN A 43 -21.71 13.07 -0.45
CA ASN A 43 -22.40 12.22 0.51
C ASN A 43 -23.73 11.70 -0.07
N THR A 44 -23.66 11.02 -1.19
CA THR A 44 -24.82 10.43 -1.89
C THR A 44 -24.77 8.90 -1.86
N PRO A 45 -25.93 8.21 -2.06
CA PRO A 45 -25.95 6.76 -2.16
C PRO A 45 -25.05 6.22 -3.27
N GLU A 46 -24.99 6.88 -4.41
CA GLU A 46 -24.18 6.48 -5.57
C GLU A 46 -22.69 6.51 -5.25
N VAL A 47 -22.22 7.59 -4.63
CA VAL A 47 -20.81 7.71 -4.19
C VAL A 47 -20.48 6.67 -3.13
N LYS A 48 -21.41 6.40 -2.19
CA LYS A 48 -21.20 5.34 -1.17
C LYS A 48 -21.10 3.94 -1.79
N LYS A 49 -21.93 3.63 -2.79
CA LYS A 49 -21.84 2.38 -3.55
C LYS A 49 -20.50 2.28 -4.29
N PHE A 50 -20.06 3.36 -4.92
CA PHE A 50 -18.75 3.41 -5.57
C PHE A 50 -17.60 3.20 -4.55
N LEU A 51 -17.64 3.88 -3.41
CA LEU A 51 -16.63 3.73 -2.37
C LEU A 51 -16.61 2.32 -1.77
N PHE A 52 -17.76 1.65 -1.66
CA PHE A 52 -17.83 0.26 -1.23
C PHE A 52 -17.03 -0.66 -2.17
N ASN A 53 -17.16 -0.46 -3.47
CA ASN A 53 -16.39 -1.21 -4.48
C ASN A 53 -14.89 -0.80 -4.54
N CYS A 54 -14.45 0.18 -3.74
CA CYS A 54 -13.04 0.55 -3.60
C CYS A 54 -12.40 0.00 -2.31
N ILE A 55 -13.12 -0.81 -1.55
CA ILE A 55 -12.63 -1.35 -0.27
C ILE A 55 -11.80 -2.59 -0.51
N ASP A 56 -10.59 -2.62 0.05
CA ASP A 56 -9.86 -3.86 0.30
C ASP A 56 -10.33 -4.38 1.66
N LEU A 57 -11.20 -5.40 1.63
CA LEU A 57 -11.74 -6.00 2.85
C LEU A 57 -10.65 -6.81 3.56
N THR A 58 -10.22 -6.35 4.72
CA THR A 58 -8.96 -6.74 5.32
C THR A 58 -9.15 -7.54 6.61
N THR A 59 -8.41 -8.65 6.75
CA THR A 59 -8.16 -9.31 8.03
C THR A 59 -6.66 -9.55 8.20
N LEU A 60 -6.09 -8.95 9.24
CA LEU A 60 -4.66 -9.00 9.57
C LEU A 60 -4.50 -9.19 11.08
N ASN A 61 -5.29 -10.10 11.66
CA ASN A 61 -5.22 -10.41 13.07
C ASN A 61 -4.18 -11.51 13.32
N SER A 62 -3.48 -11.44 14.43
CA SER A 62 -2.57 -12.50 14.86
C SER A 62 -3.28 -13.82 15.18
N THR A 63 -4.61 -13.81 15.25
CA THR A 63 -5.48 -14.96 15.49
C THR A 63 -6.10 -15.53 14.23
N ASP A 64 -5.79 -14.97 13.06
CA ASP A 64 -6.31 -15.51 11.79
C ASP A 64 -5.79 -16.94 11.57
N SER A 65 -6.65 -17.77 11.00
CA SER A 65 -6.40 -19.16 10.66
C SER A 65 -7.07 -19.48 9.32
N ASP A 66 -6.70 -20.59 8.70
CA ASP A 66 -7.32 -21.05 7.43
C ASP A 66 -8.86 -21.06 7.54
N GLU A 67 -9.39 -21.60 8.66
CA GLU A 67 -10.84 -21.65 8.88
C GLU A 67 -11.46 -20.25 9.00
N SER A 68 -10.81 -19.31 9.70
CA SER A 68 -11.34 -17.95 9.86
C SER A 68 -11.29 -17.17 8.55
N VAL A 69 -10.21 -17.32 7.78
CA VAL A 69 -10.04 -16.67 6.47
C VAL A 69 -11.00 -17.27 5.44
N MET A 70 -11.17 -18.59 5.41
CA MET A 70 -12.18 -19.25 4.58
C MET A 70 -13.59 -18.70 4.87
N LYS A 71 -14.01 -18.64 6.15
CA LYS A 71 -15.31 -18.06 6.53
C LYS A 71 -15.43 -16.58 6.16
N PHE A 72 -14.34 -15.85 6.24
CA PHE A 72 -14.27 -14.45 5.84
C PHE A 72 -14.51 -14.29 4.33
N THR A 73 -13.85 -15.10 3.50
CA THR A 73 -14.01 -15.13 2.04
C THR A 73 -15.40 -15.57 1.62
N GLN A 74 -15.99 -16.57 2.28
CA GLN A 74 -17.38 -17.00 2.04
C GLN A 74 -18.43 -15.90 2.25
N LYS A 75 -18.17 -14.92 3.11
CA LYS A 75 -19.05 -13.74 3.25
C LYS A 75 -19.02 -12.85 2.01
N VAL A 76 -17.85 -12.77 1.36
CA VAL A 76 -17.70 -12.02 0.12
C VAL A 76 -18.44 -12.71 -1.03
N ASN A 77 -18.38 -14.04 -1.11
CA ASN A 77 -19.15 -14.81 -2.11
C ASN A 77 -20.66 -14.60 -1.91
N LYS A 78 -21.16 -14.70 -0.67
CA LYS A 78 -22.58 -14.50 -0.35
C LYS A 78 -23.08 -13.10 -0.62
N PHE A 79 -22.20 -12.10 -0.57
CA PHE A 79 -22.60 -10.71 -0.80
C PHE A 79 -23.21 -10.51 -2.19
N ASP A 80 -22.69 -11.14 -3.22
CA ASP A 80 -23.22 -11.04 -4.59
C ASP A 80 -24.61 -11.67 -4.70
N GLU A 81 -24.86 -12.75 -3.95
CA GLU A 81 -26.18 -13.39 -3.91
C GLU A 81 -27.21 -12.53 -3.15
N GLU A 82 -26.78 -11.92 -2.04
CA GLU A 82 -27.67 -11.12 -1.17
C GLU A 82 -27.92 -9.72 -1.73
N PHE A 83 -26.96 -9.16 -2.49
CA PHE A 83 -27.01 -7.77 -3.00
C PHE A 83 -26.63 -7.68 -4.50
N PRO A 84 -27.41 -8.32 -5.39
CA PRO A 84 -27.05 -8.41 -6.82
C PRO A 84 -26.99 -7.07 -7.55
N ASP A 85 -27.56 -6.01 -6.99
CA ASP A 85 -27.52 -4.65 -7.55
C ASP A 85 -26.30 -3.82 -7.07
N LEU A 86 -25.43 -4.40 -6.22
CA LEU A 86 -24.23 -3.75 -5.69
C LEU A 86 -23.00 -4.49 -6.19
N LYS A 87 -22.00 -3.73 -6.63
CA LYS A 87 -20.67 -4.29 -6.86
C LYS A 87 -20.04 -4.67 -5.53
N ASN A 88 -19.35 -5.78 -5.51
CA ASN A 88 -18.62 -6.27 -4.34
C ASN A 88 -17.42 -5.37 -3.98
N VAL A 89 -16.69 -5.70 -2.92
CA VAL A 89 -15.44 -5.06 -2.54
C VAL A 89 -14.38 -5.22 -3.63
N ALA A 90 -13.36 -4.37 -3.64
CA ALA A 90 -12.29 -4.44 -4.64
C ALA A 90 -11.39 -5.65 -4.44
N ALA A 91 -11.04 -5.94 -3.19
CA ALA A 91 -10.15 -7.03 -2.86
C ALA A 91 -10.45 -7.61 -1.46
N ILE A 92 -9.94 -8.81 -1.23
CA ILE A 92 -9.72 -9.38 0.10
C ILE A 92 -8.24 -9.24 0.41
N CYS A 93 -7.90 -8.59 1.54
CA CYS A 93 -6.52 -8.39 1.96
C CYS A 93 -6.19 -9.25 3.19
N VAL A 94 -5.13 -10.07 3.07
CA VAL A 94 -4.71 -11.05 4.08
C VAL A 94 -3.18 -11.09 4.23
N TYR A 95 -2.70 -11.83 5.24
CA TYR A 95 -1.29 -12.22 5.31
C TYR A 95 -0.95 -13.19 4.17
N PRO A 96 0.30 -13.21 3.67
CA PRO A 96 0.69 -13.96 2.46
C PRO A 96 0.44 -15.47 2.55
N ASN A 97 0.56 -16.05 3.74
CA ASN A 97 0.29 -17.47 3.98
C ASN A 97 -1.18 -17.89 3.84
N PHE A 98 -2.10 -16.94 3.67
CA PHE A 98 -3.52 -17.21 3.43
C PHE A 98 -3.95 -16.93 1.98
N ALA A 99 -3.03 -16.58 1.08
CA ALA A 99 -3.36 -16.30 -0.32
C ALA A 99 -4.04 -17.50 -0.98
N GLU A 100 -3.50 -18.71 -0.83
CA GLU A 100 -4.06 -19.96 -1.35
C GLU A 100 -5.46 -20.24 -0.78
N VAL A 101 -5.66 -20.04 0.53
CA VAL A 101 -6.98 -20.22 1.19
C VAL A 101 -8.03 -19.30 0.57
N VAL A 102 -7.69 -18.05 0.33
CA VAL A 102 -8.61 -17.10 -0.33
C VAL A 102 -8.87 -17.52 -1.76
N LYS A 103 -7.81 -17.86 -2.52
CA LYS A 103 -7.91 -18.30 -3.91
C LYS A 103 -8.81 -19.51 -4.08
N ASP A 104 -8.67 -20.51 -3.21
CA ASP A 104 -9.45 -21.75 -3.28
C ASP A 104 -10.92 -21.57 -2.82
N THR A 105 -11.19 -20.51 -2.07
CA THR A 105 -12.51 -20.24 -1.50
C THR A 105 -13.29 -19.20 -2.29
N LEU A 106 -12.62 -18.24 -2.94
CA LEU A 106 -13.24 -17.12 -3.63
C LEU A 106 -13.90 -17.59 -4.94
N GLU A 107 -15.20 -17.35 -5.06
CA GLU A 107 -16.03 -17.76 -6.22
C GLU A 107 -16.38 -16.58 -7.13
N VAL A 108 -16.22 -15.33 -6.65
CA VAL A 108 -16.56 -14.12 -7.40
C VAL A 108 -15.35 -13.62 -8.20
N GLU A 109 -15.57 -13.33 -9.50
CA GLU A 109 -14.48 -13.03 -10.44
C GLU A 109 -13.87 -11.63 -10.28
N ASP A 110 -14.68 -10.65 -9.86
CA ASP A 110 -14.27 -9.22 -9.83
C ASP A 110 -13.54 -8.80 -8.56
N VAL A 111 -13.39 -9.69 -7.56
CA VAL A 111 -12.69 -9.43 -6.31
C VAL A 111 -11.26 -9.94 -6.39
N LYS A 112 -10.30 -9.07 -6.09
CA LYS A 112 -8.87 -9.40 -6.12
C LYS A 112 -8.37 -9.97 -4.80
N ILE A 113 -7.24 -10.65 -4.84
CA ILE A 113 -6.51 -11.13 -3.67
C ILE A 113 -5.34 -10.20 -3.44
N ALA A 114 -5.40 -9.41 -2.37
CA ALA A 114 -4.29 -8.57 -1.93
C ALA A 114 -3.56 -9.23 -0.75
N CYS A 115 -2.24 -9.21 -0.77
CA CYS A 115 -1.45 -9.69 0.35
C CYS A 115 -0.50 -8.62 0.86
N VAL A 116 -0.46 -8.43 2.19
CA VAL A 116 0.62 -7.68 2.80
C VAL A 116 1.92 -8.48 2.70
N SER A 117 3.05 -7.82 2.53
CA SER A 117 4.35 -8.50 2.32
C SER A 117 5.53 -7.62 2.76
N ALA A 118 6.73 -8.08 2.48
CA ALA A 118 7.99 -7.37 2.73
C ALA A 118 8.23 -7.05 4.22
N GLY A 119 7.89 -8.02 5.10
CA GLY A 119 8.05 -7.87 6.54
C GLY A 119 7.03 -6.93 7.17
N PHE A 120 5.82 -6.91 6.60
CA PHE A 120 4.69 -6.11 7.13
C PHE A 120 4.42 -6.42 8.61
N PRO A 121 4.08 -5.41 9.46
CA PRO A 121 3.90 -3.99 9.12
C PRO A 121 5.18 -3.15 9.24
N SER A 122 6.25 -3.68 9.84
CA SER A 122 7.43 -2.88 10.22
C SER A 122 8.45 -2.68 9.11
N SER A 123 8.43 -3.52 8.07
CA SER A 123 9.46 -3.57 7.02
C SER A 123 10.88 -3.80 7.55
N GLN A 124 11.03 -4.28 8.79
CA GLN A 124 12.30 -4.44 9.51
C GLN A 124 12.86 -5.86 9.37
N THR A 125 13.21 -6.24 8.13
CA THR A 125 13.86 -7.52 7.82
C THR A 125 14.81 -7.37 6.64
N PHE A 126 15.52 -8.44 6.29
CA PHE A 126 16.45 -8.48 5.17
C PHE A 126 15.72 -8.40 3.83
N ILE A 127 16.36 -7.75 2.85
CA ILE A 127 15.73 -7.58 1.52
C ILE A 127 15.46 -8.93 0.85
N GLU A 128 16.35 -9.91 1.02
CA GLU A 128 16.17 -11.26 0.46
C GLU A 128 14.92 -11.94 1.03
N VAL A 129 14.61 -11.71 2.31
CA VAL A 129 13.39 -12.23 2.96
C VAL A 129 12.16 -11.52 2.41
N LYS A 130 12.22 -10.20 2.24
CA LYS A 130 11.14 -9.42 1.64
C LYS A 130 10.80 -9.89 0.22
N VAL A 131 11.83 -10.10 -0.60
CA VAL A 131 11.70 -10.60 -1.98
C VAL A 131 11.11 -12.02 -1.99
N ALA A 132 11.62 -12.91 -1.13
CA ALA A 132 11.12 -14.27 -1.04
C ALA A 132 9.64 -14.31 -0.62
N GLU A 133 9.25 -13.56 0.42
CA GLU A 133 7.87 -13.46 0.90
C GLU A 133 6.94 -12.94 -0.21
N THR A 134 7.35 -11.87 -0.92
CA THR A 134 6.59 -11.31 -2.03
C THR A 134 6.41 -12.32 -3.17
N ALA A 135 7.48 -13.01 -3.55
CA ALA A 135 7.41 -14.03 -4.60
C ALA A 135 6.49 -15.19 -4.21
N MET A 136 6.55 -15.66 -2.96
CA MET A 136 5.68 -16.72 -2.44
C MET A 136 4.22 -16.27 -2.44
N ALA A 137 3.89 -15.09 -1.96
CA ALA A 137 2.51 -14.57 -1.97
C ALA A 137 1.91 -14.58 -3.40
N LEU A 138 2.68 -14.16 -4.40
CA LEU A 138 2.25 -14.19 -5.79
C LEU A 138 2.09 -15.62 -6.33
N MET A 139 2.97 -16.53 -5.97
CA MET A 139 2.85 -17.97 -6.36
C MET A 139 1.61 -18.63 -5.76
N GLU A 140 1.24 -18.26 -4.53
CA GLU A 140 0.04 -18.75 -3.85
C GLU A 140 -1.25 -18.08 -4.35
N GLY A 141 -1.15 -17.07 -5.21
CA GLY A 141 -2.29 -16.52 -5.94
C GLY A 141 -2.67 -15.08 -5.61
N ALA A 142 -1.80 -14.32 -4.96
CA ALA A 142 -2.03 -12.89 -4.78
C ALA A 142 -2.03 -12.15 -6.15
N ASP A 143 -3.03 -11.30 -6.36
CA ASP A 143 -3.11 -10.38 -7.50
C ASP A 143 -2.36 -9.07 -7.23
N GLU A 144 -2.32 -8.66 -5.96
CA GLU A 144 -1.79 -7.39 -5.50
C GLU A 144 -0.93 -7.57 -4.25
N ILE A 145 0.13 -6.78 -4.14
CA ILE A 145 1.06 -6.81 -3.00
C ILE A 145 1.09 -5.44 -2.32
N ASP A 146 0.90 -5.46 -1.00
CA ASP A 146 0.92 -4.27 -0.15
C ASP A 146 2.18 -4.29 0.73
N ILE A 147 3.06 -3.32 0.53
CA ILE A 147 4.30 -3.17 1.32
C ILE A 147 4.29 -1.88 2.12
N VAL A 148 5.01 -1.85 3.23
CA VAL A 148 5.31 -0.61 3.97
C VAL A 148 6.72 -0.15 3.63
N ILE A 149 6.92 1.16 3.43
CA ILE A 149 8.28 1.70 3.24
C ILE A 149 9.16 1.39 4.45
N SER A 150 10.48 1.31 4.24
CA SER A 150 11.44 1.26 5.35
C SER A 150 11.52 2.64 6.02
N VAL A 151 10.55 2.92 6.93
CA VAL A 151 10.38 4.21 7.61
C VAL A 151 11.66 4.64 8.32
N GLY A 152 12.36 3.71 8.95
CA GLY A 152 13.64 3.99 9.63
C GLY A 152 14.70 4.54 8.68
N LYS A 153 14.84 3.95 7.48
CA LYS A 153 15.75 4.46 6.44
C LYS A 153 15.33 5.87 5.99
N PHE A 154 14.04 6.06 5.71
CA PHE A 154 13.51 7.37 5.32
C PHE A 154 13.82 8.44 6.36
N LEU A 155 13.53 8.21 7.64
CA LEU A 155 13.74 9.16 8.72
C LEU A 155 15.24 9.44 8.99
N ALA A 156 16.10 8.47 8.70
CA ALA A 156 17.56 8.63 8.76
C ALA A 156 18.14 9.38 7.53
N GLY A 157 17.31 9.68 6.51
CA GLY A 157 17.75 10.31 5.26
C GLY A 157 18.36 9.35 4.25
N ASP A 158 18.32 8.03 4.50
CA ASP A 158 18.73 6.99 3.55
C ASP A 158 17.61 6.76 2.52
N TYR A 159 17.39 7.76 1.67
CA TYR A 159 16.38 7.70 0.61
C TYR A 159 16.74 6.70 -0.47
N GLU A 160 18.04 6.55 -0.76
CA GLU A 160 18.52 5.61 -1.76
C GLU A 160 18.23 4.18 -1.35
N GLY A 161 18.64 3.77 -0.14
CA GLY A 161 18.37 2.42 0.35
C GLY A 161 16.89 2.09 0.49
N MET A 162 16.03 3.08 0.84
CA MET A 162 14.57 2.87 0.84
C MET A 162 14.02 2.66 -0.59
N CYS A 163 14.46 3.50 -1.54
CA CYS A 163 13.97 3.45 -2.91
C CYS A 163 14.44 2.18 -3.64
N GLU A 164 15.66 1.72 -3.39
CA GLU A 164 16.19 0.46 -3.96
C GLU A 164 15.38 -0.74 -3.49
N GLU A 165 15.00 -0.80 -2.21
CA GLU A 165 14.10 -1.85 -1.71
C GLU A 165 12.74 -1.85 -2.45
N ILE A 166 12.12 -0.68 -2.64
CA ILE A 166 10.86 -0.57 -3.38
C ILE A 166 11.02 -1.04 -4.83
N GLN A 167 12.12 -0.66 -5.49
CA GLN A 167 12.41 -1.07 -6.88
C GLN A 167 12.59 -2.59 -7.00
N GLU A 168 13.31 -3.21 -6.07
CA GLU A 168 13.53 -4.65 -6.07
C GLU A 168 12.22 -5.42 -5.83
N LEU A 169 11.40 -4.96 -4.90
CA LEU A 169 10.07 -5.53 -4.66
C LEU A 169 9.14 -5.34 -5.87
N LYS A 170 9.17 -4.16 -6.52
CA LYS A 170 8.39 -3.94 -7.75
C LYS A 170 8.85 -4.85 -8.88
N ALA A 171 10.16 -5.05 -9.04
CA ALA A 171 10.70 -6.00 -10.02
C ALA A 171 10.23 -7.43 -9.74
N THR A 172 10.14 -7.83 -8.46
CA THR A 172 9.58 -9.12 -8.05
C THR A 172 8.10 -9.26 -8.39
N CYS A 173 7.32 -8.18 -8.24
CA CYS A 173 5.89 -8.16 -8.56
C CYS A 173 5.59 -8.23 -10.07
N LYS A 174 6.55 -7.92 -10.94
CA LYS A 174 6.36 -7.92 -12.41
C LYS A 174 5.10 -7.13 -12.80
N GLU A 175 4.15 -7.80 -13.47
CA GLU A 175 2.88 -7.20 -13.93
C GLU A 175 1.83 -7.01 -12.82
N HIS A 176 2.04 -7.63 -11.65
CA HIS A 176 1.11 -7.50 -10.54
C HIS A 176 1.18 -6.10 -9.91
N HIS A 177 0.05 -5.66 -9.41
CA HIS A 177 -0.04 -4.38 -8.72
C HIS A 177 0.73 -4.41 -7.41
N MET A 178 1.44 -3.32 -7.12
CA MET A 178 2.09 -3.11 -5.83
C MET A 178 1.62 -1.77 -5.25
N LYS A 179 1.11 -1.81 -4.02
CA LYS A 179 0.73 -0.62 -3.25
C LYS A 179 1.79 -0.37 -2.19
N VAL A 180 2.22 0.89 -2.06
CA VAL A 180 3.26 1.30 -1.12
C VAL A 180 2.62 2.11 0.00
N ILE A 181 2.54 1.51 1.17
CA ILE A 181 2.01 2.13 2.40
C ILE A 181 3.09 3.04 2.97
N LEU A 182 2.75 4.31 3.16
CA LEU A 182 3.70 5.33 3.64
C LEU A 182 3.85 5.35 5.16
N GLU A 183 2.89 4.81 5.90
CA GLU A 183 2.82 4.89 7.36
C GLU A 183 2.87 6.34 7.88
N THR A 184 1.92 7.14 7.42
CA THR A 184 1.90 8.61 7.64
C THR A 184 1.94 9.02 9.11
N GLY A 185 1.41 8.18 10.01
CA GLY A 185 1.49 8.38 11.45
C GLY A 185 2.92 8.38 11.98
N ALA A 186 3.81 7.55 11.41
CA ALA A 186 5.23 7.51 11.76
C ALA A 186 6.02 8.65 11.10
N LEU A 187 5.62 9.09 9.90
CA LEU A 187 6.24 10.21 9.18
C LEU A 187 5.95 11.57 9.81
N LYS A 188 4.84 11.71 10.50
CA LYS A 188 4.39 12.85 11.33
C LYS A 188 4.06 14.14 10.57
N THR A 189 4.95 14.66 9.73
CA THR A 189 4.82 15.98 9.08
C THR A 189 4.36 15.86 7.62
N ALA A 190 3.63 16.85 7.14
CA ALA A 190 3.21 16.96 5.74
C ALA A 190 4.44 16.94 4.79
N SER A 191 5.54 17.58 5.20
CA SER A 191 6.80 17.57 4.48
C SER A 191 7.36 16.16 4.28
N ASN A 192 7.40 15.34 5.34
CA ASN A 192 7.87 13.95 5.26
C ASN A 192 6.92 13.09 4.41
N ILE A 193 5.62 13.22 4.61
CA ILE A 193 4.61 12.49 3.83
C ILE A 193 4.77 12.80 2.33
N LYS A 194 4.92 14.07 1.98
CA LYS A 194 5.13 14.47 0.59
C LYS A 194 6.43 13.92 0.01
N LYS A 195 7.54 13.99 0.76
CA LYS A 195 8.83 13.42 0.32
C LYS A 195 8.72 11.90 0.09
N ALA A 196 8.16 11.19 1.07
CA ALA A 196 7.98 9.74 0.97
C ALA A 196 7.08 9.36 -0.22
N SER A 197 6.01 10.13 -0.47
CA SER A 197 5.13 9.92 -1.64
C SER A 197 5.89 10.09 -2.96
N ILE A 198 6.66 11.16 -3.11
CA ILE A 198 7.45 11.43 -4.32
C ILE A 198 8.46 10.31 -4.55
N LEU A 199 9.20 9.92 -3.51
CA LEU A 199 10.22 8.87 -3.61
C LEU A 199 9.60 7.52 -3.96
N SER A 200 8.46 7.16 -3.36
CA SER A 200 7.74 5.93 -3.66
C SER A 200 7.27 5.90 -5.12
N ILE A 201 6.69 6.99 -5.62
CA ILE A 201 6.27 7.10 -7.03
C ILE A 201 7.46 6.92 -7.97
N LEU A 202 8.58 7.61 -7.71
CA LEU A 202 9.79 7.50 -8.53
C LEU A 202 10.40 6.09 -8.51
N SER A 203 10.21 5.35 -7.42
CA SER A 203 10.71 3.97 -7.29
C SER A 203 9.83 2.94 -7.98
N LEU A 204 8.53 3.22 -8.14
CA LEU A 204 7.57 2.37 -8.85
C LEU A 204 7.66 2.50 -10.38
N ILE A 205 8.15 3.66 -10.85
CA ILE A 205 8.31 3.93 -12.27
C ILE A 205 9.76 3.62 -12.63
N HIS A 206 9.99 2.61 -13.47
CA HIS A 206 11.29 2.39 -14.07
C HIS A 206 11.59 3.55 -15.04
N ILE A 207 12.41 4.50 -14.58
CA ILE A 207 12.93 5.59 -15.41
C ILE A 207 14.30 5.19 -15.92
#